data_78139e1bc92b357128a2b15f15feb51b
#
_entry.id   78139e1bc92b357128a2b15f15feb51b
#
_cell.length_a   1.000
_cell.length_b   1.000
_cell.length_c   1.000
_cell.angle_alpha   90.00
_cell.angle_beta   90.00
_cell.angle_gamma   90.00
#
_symmetry.space_group_name_H-M   'P 1'
#
loop_
_entity.id
_entity.type
_entity.pdbx_description
1 polymer ?
#
loop_
_entity_poly.entity_id
_entity_poly.type
_entity_poly.pdbx_seq_one_letter_code
_entity_poly.pdbx_strand_id
1 'polypeptide(L)'
;MKKYSLLILMIFLLSSVAFSQDKIKVACIGNSVTYGYGHENPDSTSYPSQLAVMLGDGYEVGNFGKSGATLLRKGHRPYNEQEEFKKALEFAPDIAIIHLGLNDTDPRNWKYYKREFISDYVALIEAFEKVNPDVEIYICRMTPIFHWHHRFKKGTRDWYWEIQATIENIAENIAEVKLIDLQETLYHRPDLMPDALHPNPEGAKLIAQRVYSAITGDFGGLSLPRIYSDNMVIQRDKPFVVKGLANAGDEISVSIDKQKIKTKAGDDGRWEVTFDALKVDGKKHKLTIKSKDKTLSFKNIVVGEVILCSGNVMTTDNGQQTTDFVADFMTKDKSLKAKGNDIRLYYMKAPDASVITDTNAWKHPLEKAILNSHGIFFPTSWEEFNEEDIDFYSETLYSIGIKISDSLQMPVGLIYNVVEGAPIESFIDRKTLEWHPTLINVLYEWRNTDNTKDHLEVYEPSYQYQCGIKPLGSFQINSVIWFESNSDSDTDLYSVKKSALIESWRKVFGEISFILD
;
A
#
# COMPACT_ATOMS: atom_id res chain seq x y z
N MET A 1 -57.95 -8.26 43.91
CA MET A 1 -56.72 -7.53 43.57
C MET A 1 -55.41 -8.19 44.00
N LYS A 2 -55.39 -9.19 44.89
CA LYS A 2 -54.13 -9.88 45.29
C LYS A 2 -53.61 -11.01 44.38
N LYS A 3 -54.41 -11.51 43.41
CA LYS A 3 -54.02 -12.59 42.50
C LYS A 3 -53.27 -12.10 41.23
N TYR A 4 -53.38 -10.86 40.86
CA TYR A 4 -52.71 -10.30 39.68
C TYR A 4 -51.32 -9.75 39.97
N SER A 5 -51.03 -9.38 41.23
CA SER A 5 -49.69 -8.92 41.63
C SER A 5 -48.64 -10.04 41.65
N LEU A 6 -49.03 -11.30 41.85
CA LEU A 6 -48.10 -12.44 41.85
C LEU A 6 -47.73 -12.86 40.44
N LEU A 7 -48.63 -12.69 39.47
CA LEU A 7 -48.38 -13.06 38.07
C LEU A 7 -47.44 -12.06 37.37
N ILE A 8 -47.51 -10.78 37.72
CA ILE A 8 -46.63 -9.72 37.19
C ILE A 8 -45.21 -9.86 37.77
N LEU A 9 -45.06 -10.28 39.02
CA LEU A 9 -43.73 -10.52 39.61
C LEU A 9 -43.03 -11.76 39.02
N MET A 10 -43.80 -12.76 38.56
CA MET A 10 -43.24 -13.98 37.94
C MET A 10 -42.83 -13.75 36.49
N ILE A 11 -43.43 -12.80 35.77
CA ILE A 11 -43.05 -12.40 34.40
C ILE A 11 -41.79 -11.53 34.41
N PHE A 12 -41.52 -10.76 35.45
CA PHE A 12 -40.30 -9.95 35.57
C PHE A 12 -39.07 -10.77 36.02
N LEU A 13 -39.24 -11.98 36.55
CA LEU A 13 -38.14 -12.87 36.95
C LEU A 13 -37.68 -13.80 35.81
N LEU A 14 -38.38 -13.82 34.66
CA LEU A 14 -38.04 -14.62 33.51
C LEU A 14 -37.26 -13.87 32.42
N SER A 15 -36.96 -12.57 32.60
CA SER A 15 -36.34 -11.73 31.60
C SER A 15 -34.83 -11.41 31.82
N SER A 16 -34.14 -12.15 32.67
CA SER A 16 -32.71 -11.97 32.87
C SER A 16 -31.91 -13.29 32.88
N VAL A 17 -32.25 -14.20 31.99
CA VAL A 17 -31.24 -15.13 31.51
C VAL A 17 -30.52 -14.37 30.36
N ALA A 18 -29.56 -13.53 30.72
CA ALA A 18 -28.53 -13.12 29.82
C ALA A 18 -27.80 -14.42 29.41
N PHE A 19 -28.10 -14.95 28.24
CA PHE A 19 -27.21 -15.91 27.60
C PHE A 19 -25.90 -15.14 27.42
N SER A 20 -24.92 -15.41 28.27
CA SER A 20 -23.53 -15.12 27.97
C SER A 20 -23.26 -15.89 26.69
N GLN A 21 -23.30 -15.21 25.56
CA GLN A 21 -22.85 -15.81 24.31
C GLN A 21 -21.37 -16.08 24.51
N ASP A 22 -20.94 -17.33 24.36
CA ASP A 22 -19.52 -17.67 24.47
C ASP A 22 -18.75 -16.80 23.48
N LYS A 23 -17.65 -16.22 23.96
CA LYS A 23 -16.81 -15.35 23.13
C LYS A 23 -16.10 -16.18 22.07
N ILE A 24 -15.98 -15.61 20.88
CA ILE A 24 -15.15 -16.20 19.82
C ILE A 24 -13.68 -16.07 20.24
N LYS A 25 -12.98 -17.18 20.33
CA LYS A 25 -11.59 -17.24 20.78
C LYS A 25 -10.63 -17.09 19.59
N VAL A 26 -9.80 -16.05 19.63
CA VAL A 26 -8.79 -15.76 18.61
C VAL A 26 -7.40 -15.98 19.19
N ALA A 27 -6.66 -16.95 18.70
CA ALA A 27 -5.28 -17.17 19.08
C ALA A 27 -4.32 -16.51 18.10
N CYS A 28 -3.50 -15.57 18.57
CA CYS A 28 -2.40 -14.97 17.80
C CYS A 28 -1.11 -15.76 18.09
N ILE A 29 -0.76 -16.65 17.17
CA ILE A 29 0.38 -17.56 17.22
C ILE A 29 1.56 -16.93 16.48
N GLY A 30 2.75 -16.86 17.08
CA GLY A 30 3.85 -16.26 16.36
C GLY A 30 5.15 -16.09 17.15
N ASN A 31 5.96 -15.19 16.64
CA ASN A 31 7.30 -14.89 17.16
C ASN A 31 7.32 -13.57 17.98
N SER A 32 8.46 -12.89 17.97
CA SER A 32 8.67 -11.61 18.66
C SER A 32 7.74 -10.48 18.19
N VAL A 33 7.32 -10.48 16.91
CA VAL A 33 6.36 -9.49 16.40
C VAL A 33 4.99 -9.69 17.07
N THR A 34 4.55 -10.93 17.20
CA THR A 34 3.29 -11.26 17.88
C THR A 34 3.38 -10.96 19.38
N TYR A 35 4.51 -11.28 20.00
CA TYR A 35 4.77 -10.96 21.41
C TYR A 35 4.69 -9.44 21.68
N GLY A 36 5.13 -8.60 20.74
CA GLY A 36 5.30 -7.14 20.91
C GLY A 36 6.69 -6.80 21.45
N TYR A 37 7.73 -7.44 20.91
CA TYR A 37 9.11 -7.17 21.30
C TYR A 37 9.50 -5.72 21.00
N GLY A 38 10.19 -5.09 21.95
CA GLY A 38 10.62 -3.70 21.85
C GLY A 38 9.55 -2.68 22.30
N HIS A 39 8.35 -3.13 22.61
CA HIS A 39 7.32 -2.26 23.18
C HIS A 39 7.54 -2.08 24.70
N GLU A 40 7.29 -0.88 25.18
CA GLU A 40 7.36 -0.59 26.62
C GLU A 40 6.27 -1.35 27.39
N ASN A 41 5.07 -1.48 26.81
CA ASN A 41 3.96 -2.23 27.37
C ASN A 41 3.29 -3.10 26.31
N PRO A 42 3.82 -4.33 26.04
CA PRO A 42 3.26 -5.24 25.03
C PRO A 42 1.80 -5.65 25.32
N ASP A 43 1.39 -5.69 26.60
CA ASP A 43 0.05 -6.11 27.00
C ASP A 43 -1.03 -5.11 26.51
N SER A 44 -0.66 -3.90 26.13
CA SER A 44 -1.58 -2.91 25.57
C SER A 44 -1.26 -2.51 24.12
N THR A 45 -0.02 -2.69 23.67
CA THR A 45 0.45 -2.13 22.40
C THR A 45 0.88 -3.17 21.36
N SER A 46 0.99 -4.46 21.75
CA SER A 46 1.18 -5.54 20.77
C SER A 46 -0.02 -5.64 19.82
N TYR A 47 0.16 -6.20 18.62
CA TYR A 47 -0.95 -6.31 17.69
C TYR A 47 -2.12 -7.17 18.23
N PRO A 48 -1.90 -8.27 18.99
CA PRO A 48 -3.01 -9.03 19.58
C PRO A 48 -3.83 -8.19 20.57
N SER A 49 -3.16 -7.38 21.40
CA SER A 49 -3.84 -6.53 22.36
C SER A 49 -4.66 -5.43 21.68
N GLN A 50 -4.11 -4.81 20.64
CA GLN A 50 -4.84 -3.82 19.85
C GLN A 50 -5.98 -4.45 19.04
N LEU A 51 -5.80 -5.68 18.53
CA LEU A 51 -6.83 -6.45 17.86
C LEU A 51 -8.00 -6.75 18.80
N ALA A 52 -7.72 -7.11 20.06
CA ALA A 52 -8.76 -7.34 21.06
C ALA A 52 -9.66 -6.11 21.25
N VAL A 53 -9.06 -4.93 21.31
CA VAL A 53 -9.82 -3.66 21.41
C VAL A 53 -10.68 -3.43 20.17
N MET A 54 -10.17 -3.73 18.97
CA MET A 54 -10.90 -3.55 17.70
C MET A 54 -12.07 -4.52 17.56
N LEU A 55 -11.89 -5.79 17.97
CA LEU A 55 -12.91 -6.83 17.88
C LEU A 55 -14.00 -6.67 18.94
N GLY A 56 -13.68 -6.07 20.11
CA GLY A 56 -14.63 -5.79 21.18
C GLY A 56 -15.06 -7.02 21.98
N ASP A 57 -16.13 -6.84 22.78
CA ASP A 57 -16.53 -7.78 23.83
C ASP A 57 -16.99 -9.17 23.35
N GLY A 58 -17.34 -9.31 22.08
CA GLY A 58 -17.73 -10.59 21.47
C GLY A 58 -16.58 -11.55 21.25
N TYR A 59 -15.34 -11.10 21.46
CA TYR A 59 -14.12 -11.87 21.18
C TYR A 59 -13.24 -11.98 22.43
N GLU A 60 -12.47 -13.07 22.49
CA GLU A 60 -11.37 -13.27 23.43
C GLU A 60 -10.08 -13.49 22.63
N VAL A 61 -9.15 -12.54 22.71
CA VAL A 61 -7.90 -12.60 21.93
C VAL A 61 -6.74 -12.98 22.83
N GLY A 62 -6.07 -14.09 22.51
CA GLY A 62 -4.88 -14.56 23.20
C GLY A 62 -3.60 -14.25 22.45
N ASN A 63 -2.58 -13.71 23.14
CA ASN A 63 -1.24 -13.50 22.61
C ASN A 63 -0.35 -14.72 22.96
N PHE A 64 -0.03 -15.54 21.96
CA PHE A 64 0.83 -16.72 22.07
C PHE A 64 2.15 -16.51 21.29
N GLY A 65 2.63 -15.27 21.26
CA GLY A 65 3.91 -14.93 20.65
C GLY A 65 5.11 -15.35 21.49
N LYS A 66 6.10 -15.97 20.86
CA LYS A 66 7.38 -16.36 21.49
C LYS A 66 8.55 -15.74 20.75
N SER A 67 9.24 -14.79 21.39
CA SER A 67 10.41 -14.16 20.78
C SER A 67 11.48 -15.18 20.36
N GLY A 68 11.93 -15.07 19.10
CA GLY A 68 12.94 -15.98 18.53
C GLY A 68 12.40 -17.33 18.04
N ALA A 69 11.10 -17.61 18.18
CA ALA A 69 10.52 -18.88 17.76
C ALA A 69 10.58 -19.08 16.24
N THR A 70 10.92 -20.31 15.84
CA THR A 70 10.94 -20.78 14.45
C THR A 70 9.71 -21.64 14.16
N LEU A 71 9.27 -21.64 12.91
CA LEU A 71 8.31 -22.64 12.44
C LEU A 71 8.98 -24.01 12.34
N LEU A 72 10.19 -24.05 11.76
CA LEU A 72 10.96 -25.28 11.61
C LEU A 72 11.16 -25.96 12.96
N ARG A 73 10.75 -27.23 13.04
CA ARG A 73 10.87 -28.07 14.24
C ARG A 73 12.31 -28.41 14.60
N LYS A 74 13.22 -28.36 13.63
CA LYS A 74 14.68 -28.47 13.82
C LYS A 74 15.37 -27.11 13.89
N GLY A 75 14.61 -26.02 13.93
CA GLY A 75 15.15 -24.68 14.11
C GLY A 75 15.78 -24.49 15.49
N HIS A 76 16.48 -23.37 15.67
CA HIS A 76 17.20 -23.11 16.93
C HIS A 76 16.26 -22.85 18.12
N ARG A 77 14.97 -22.58 17.88
CA ARG A 77 13.92 -22.41 18.91
C ARG A 77 12.56 -22.81 18.33
N PRO A 78 12.28 -24.10 18.20
CA PRO A 78 11.03 -24.58 17.61
C PRO A 78 9.80 -24.11 18.39
N TYR A 79 8.81 -23.53 17.71
CA TYR A 79 7.60 -23.03 18.36
C TYR A 79 6.79 -24.14 19.03
N ASN A 80 6.71 -25.31 18.42
CA ASN A 80 5.99 -26.46 18.95
C ASN A 80 6.57 -27.03 20.26
N GLU A 81 7.75 -26.59 20.68
CA GLU A 81 8.38 -26.94 21.96
C GLU A 81 8.20 -25.86 23.03
N GLN A 82 7.59 -24.72 22.70
CA GLN A 82 7.44 -23.61 23.63
C GLN A 82 6.17 -23.74 24.47
N GLU A 83 6.17 -23.15 25.67
CA GLU A 83 4.99 -23.10 26.53
C GLU A 83 3.82 -22.34 25.91
N GLU A 84 4.11 -21.32 25.09
CA GLU A 84 3.14 -20.54 24.35
C GLU A 84 2.33 -21.41 23.36
N PHE A 85 2.96 -22.41 22.74
CA PHE A 85 2.26 -23.37 21.90
C PHE A 85 1.28 -24.24 22.70
N LYS A 86 1.70 -24.75 23.85
CA LYS A 86 0.83 -25.55 24.73
C LYS A 86 -0.38 -24.75 25.19
N LYS A 87 -0.14 -23.50 25.64
CA LYS A 87 -1.19 -22.58 26.06
C LYS A 87 -2.14 -22.25 24.92
N ALA A 88 -1.65 -22.08 23.69
CA ALA A 88 -2.48 -21.84 22.51
C ALA A 88 -3.39 -23.03 22.21
N LEU A 89 -2.90 -24.27 22.36
CA LEU A 89 -3.74 -25.48 22.22
C LEU A 89 -4.77 -25.60 23.36
N GLU A 90 -4.35 -25.35 24.62
CA GLU A 90 -5.27 -25.32 25.78
C GLU A 90 -6.35 -24.25 25.66
N PHE A 91 -6.05 -23.15 25.01
CA PHE A 91 -7.00 -22.06 24.73
C PHE A 91 -8.12 -22.53 23.80
N ALA A 92 -7.88 -23.57 22.96
CA ALA A 92 -8.82 -24.13 22.00
C ALA A 92 -9.51 -23.03 21.15
N PRO A 93 -8.77 -22.35 20.26
CA PRO A 93 -9.27 -21.20 19.53
C PRO A 93 -10.33 -21.59 18.48
N ASP A 94 -11.27 -20.66 18.21
CA ASP A 94 -12.15 -20.70 17.06
C ASP A 94 -11.46 -20.13 15.81
N ILE A 95 -10.50 -19.22 16.03
CA ILE A 95 -9.69 -18.59 14.97
C ILE A 95 -8.22 -18.63 15.38
N ALA A 96 -7.35 -19.16 14.51
CA ALA A 96 -5.91 -19.20 14.71
C ALA A 96 -5.18 -18.36 13.66
N ILE A 97 -4.44 -17.34 14.11
CA ILE A 97 -3.62 -16.45 13.27
C ILE A 97 -2.17 -16.82 13.43
N ILE A 98 -1.54 -17.37 12.39
CA ILE A 98 -0.18 -17.91 12.46
C ILE A 98 0.79 -16.98 11.71
N HIS A 99 1.68 -16.32 12.47
CA HIS A 99 2.74 -15.44 11.96
C HIS A 99 4.12 -15.96 12.38
N LEU A 100 4.60 -16.97 11.66
CA LEU A 100 5.93 -17.60 11.85
C LEU A 100 6.72 -17.56 10.54
N GLY A 101 8.02 -17.87 10.60
CA GLY A 101 8.94 -17.89 9.46
C GLY A 101 10.08 -16.87 9.54
N LEU A 102 9.89 -15.72 10.24
CA LEU A 102 10.93 -14.68 10.34
C LEU A 102 12.25 -15.20 10.93
N ASN A 103 12.19 -16.00 11.99
CA ASN A 103 13.38 -16.55 12.62
C ASN A 103 13.97 -17.75 11.85
N ASP A 104 13.18 -18.31 10.95
CA ASP A 104 13.63 -19.36 10.03
C ASP A 104 14.63 -18.82 9.00
N THR A 105 14.63 -17.52 8.74
CA THR A 105 15.65 -16.82 7.92
C THR A 105 17.05 -16.81 8.53
N ASP A 106 17.22 -17.28 9.77
CA ASP A 106 18.54 -17.40 10.40
C ASP A 106 19.41 -18.43 9.66
N PRO A 107 20.72 -18.16 9.44
CA PRO A 107 21.64 -19.10 8.80
C PRO A 107 21.72 -20.49 9.44
N ARG A 108 21.32 -20.63 10.72
CA ARG A 108 21.27 -21.91 11.43
C ARG A 108 20.06 -22.76 11.06
N ASN A 109 19.03 -22.17 10.44
CA ASN A 109 17.74 -22.79 10.17
C ASN A 109 17.54 -23.07 8.68
N TRP A 110 17.14 -22.06 7.88
CA TRP A 110 16.70 -22.23 6.50
C TRP A 110 17.70 -22.96 5.62
N LYS A 111 18.96 -22.59 5.71
CA LYS A 111 20.03 -23.23 4.94
C LYS A 111 20.05 -24.75 5.04
N TYR A 112 19.67 -25.30 6.20
CA TYR A 112 19.79 -26.74 6.49
C TYR A 112 18.45 -27.46 6.42
N TYR A 113 17.34 -26.82 6.78
CA TYR A 113 16.07 -27.47 7.05
C TYR A 113 14.92 -27.02 6.16
N LYS A 114 15.14 -26.17 5.16
CA LYS A 114 14.09 -25.58 4.31
C LYS A 114 13.13 -26.60 3.68
N ARG A 115 13.60 -27.85 3.43
CA ARG A 115 12.77 -28.90 2.84
C ARG A 115 11.67 -29.40 3.80
N GLU A 116 11.81 -29.14 5.08
CA GLU A 116 10.87 -29.56 6.12
C GLU A 116 9.81 -28.48 6.40
N PHE A 117 9.98 -27.26 5.88
CA PHE A 117 9.15 -26.12 6.24
C PHE A 117 7.66 -26.35 5.95
N ILE A 118 7.30 -26.89 4.79
CA ILE A 118 5.89 -27.19 4.44
C ILE A 118 5.31 -28.23 5.38
N SER A 119 6.02 -29.35 5.58
CA SER A 119 5.54 -30.42 6.47
C SER A 119 5.41 -29.96 7.92
N ASP A 120 6.33 -29.12 8.40
CA ASP A 120 6.29 -28.58 9.75
C ASP A 120 5.14 -27.56 9.92
N TYR A 121 4.84 -26.80 8.85
CA TYR A 121 3.69 -25.87 8.84
C TYR A 121 2.36 -26.62 8.87
N VAL A 122 2.22 -27.64 8.03
CA VAL A 122 1.02 -28.51 8.01
C VAL A 122 0.82 -29.16 9.37
N ALA A 123 1.87 -29.70 9.97
CA ALA A 123 1.78 -30.31 11.31
C ALA A 123 1.38 -29.30 12.41
N LEU A 124 1.71 -28.02 12.26
CA LEU A 124 1.24 -26.97 13.16
C LEU A 124 -0.26 -26.70 12.98
N ILE A 125 -0.73 -26.63 11.73
CA ILE A 125 -2.16 -26.45 11.39
C ILE A 125 -2.97 -27.62 11.96
N GLU A 126 -2.58 -28.87 11.64
CA GLU A 126 -3.23 -30.11 12.13
C GLU A 126 -3.32 -30.15 13.67
N ALA A 127 -2.35 -29.59 14.39
CA ALA A 127 -2.38 -29.53 15.83
C ALA A 127 -3.54 -28.68 16.38
N PHE A 128 -3.91 -27.59 15.71
CA PHE A 128 -5.06 -26.76 16.07
C PHE A 128 -6.38 -27.41 15.62
N GLU A 129 -6.44 -27.99 14.43
CA GLU A 129 -7.60 -28.72 13.92
C GLU A 129 -7.95 -29.92 14.81
N LYS A 130 -6.95 -30.57 15.39
CA LYS A 130 -7.16 -31.68 16.34
C LYS A 130 -7.82 -31.22 17.64
N VAL A 131 -7.55 -30.00 18.08
CA VAL A 131 -8.13 -29.41 19.31
C VAL A 131 -9.52 -28.87 19.06
N ASN A 132 -9.71 -28.19 17.94
CA ASN A 132 -10.99 -27.69 17.47
C ASN A 132 -11.12 -27.96 15.96
N PRO A 133 -11.91 -28.98 15.54
CA PRO A 133 -12.08 -29.32 14.13
C PRO A 133 -12.72 -28.20 13.28
N ASP A 134 -13.39 -27.25 13.91
CA ASP A 134 -14.05 -26.13 13.25
C ASP A 134 -13.19 -24.83 13.27
N VAL A 135 -11.90 -24.93 13.68
CA VAL A 135 -11.02 -23.76 13.76
C VAL A 135 -10.76 -23.14 12.38
N GLU A 136 -10.99 -21.84 12.27
CA GLU A 136 -10.55 -21.09 11.08
C GLU A 136 -9.06 -20.76 11.16
N ILE A 137 -8.29 -21.23 10.16
CA ILE A 137 -6.84 -21.02 10.12
C ILE A 137 -6.49 -19.89 9.16
N TYR A 138 -5.80 -18.89 9.69
CA TYR A 138 -5.18 -17.81 8.92
C TYR A 138 -3.67 -17.93 9.03
N ILE A 139 -2.99 -18.01 7.89
CA ILE A 139 -1.53 -17.93 7.84
C ILE A 139 -1.11 -16.57 7.31
N CYS A 140 -0.02 -16.04 7.83
CA CYS A 140 0.41 -14.69 7.48
C CYS A 140 1.66 -14.72 6.60
N ARG A 141 1.66 -13.93 5.51
CA ARG A 141 2.93 -13.48 4.96
C ARG A 141 3.68 -12.73 6.05
N MET A 142 4.98 -12.98 6.15
CA MET A 142 5.81 -12.39 7.21
C MET A 142 5.88 -10.87 7.06
N THR A 143 5.91 -10.16 8.18
CA THR A 143 6.28 -8.74 8.20
C THR A 143 7.67 -8.53 7.59
N PRO A 144 7.99 -7.36 7.00
CA PRO A 144 9.26 -7.16 6.31
C PRO A 144 10.48 -7.24 7.24
N ILE A 145 11.62 -7.62 6.64
CA ILE A 145 12.96 -7.43 7.20
C ILE A 145 13.65 -6.43 6.30
N PHE A 146 14.11 -5.32 6.87
CA PHE A 146 14.73 -4.26 6.10
C PHE A 146 16.25 -4.40 5.99
N HIS A 147 16.82 -3.70 5.01
CA HIS A 147 18.23 -3.78 4.63
C HIS A 147 19.22 -3.48 5.76
N TRP A 148 18.85 -2.71 6.78
CA TRP A 148 19.73 -2.42 7.92
C TRP A 148 19.71 -3.47 9.03
N HIS A 149 18.90 -4.53 8.89
CA HIS A 149 19.00 -5.66 9.80
C HIS A 149 20.36 -6.34 9.66
N HIS A 150 21.03 -6.63 10.79
CA HIS A 150 22.42 -7.09 10.83
C HIS A 150 22.70 -8.39 10.04
N ARG A 151 21.68 -9.19 9.74
CA ARG A 151 21.78 -10.45 8.96
C ARG A 151 21.44 -10.28 7.48
N PHE A 152 20.95 -9.11 7.06
CA PHE A 152 20.37 -8.94 5.73
C PHE A 152 21.32 -9.36 4.59
N LYS A 153 22.60 -8.94 4.64
CA LYS A 153 23.63 -9.32 3.66
C LYS A 153 24.12 -10.78 3.77
N LYS A 154 23.65 -11.56 4.78
CA LYS A 154 24.10 -12.92 5.04
C LYS A 154 23.12 -13.99 4.54
N GLY A 155 22.33 -13.67 3.52
CA GLY A 155 21.32 -14.56 2.94
C GLY A 155 19.91 -14.37 3.53
N THR A 156 19.74 -13.67 4.63
CA THR A 156 18.41 -13.42 5.24
C THR A 156 17.42 -12.82 4.24
N ARG A 157 17.86 -11.88 3.39
CA ARG A 157 17.03 -11.29 2.34
C ARG A 157 16.48 -12.34 1.38
N ASP A 158 17.35 -13.18 0.83
CA ASP A 158 16.98 -14.17 -0.19
C ASP A 158 16.07 -15.24 0.43
N TRP A 159 16.41 -15.72 1.63
CA TRP A 159 15.61 -16.70 2.37
C TRP A 159 14.27 -16.14 2.84
N TYR A 160 14.21 -14.87 3.18
CA TYR A 160 12.95 -14.19 3.48
C TYR A 160 11.96 -14.33 2.31
N TRP A 161 12.40 -14.04 1.09
CA TRP A 161 11.55 -14.15 -0.09
C TRP A 161 11.24 -15.61 -0.48
N GLU A 162 12.17 -16.55 -0.26
CA GLU A 162 11.90 -17.97 -0.42
C GLU A 162 10.80 -18.44 0.54
N ILE A 163 10.85 -18.02 1.80
CA ILE A 163 9.85 -18.37 2.81
C ILE A 163 8.50 -17.73 2.48
N GLN A 164 8.47 -16.47 2.06
CA GLN A 164 7.24 -15.80 1.62
C GLN A 164 6.54 -16.59 0.52
N ALA A 165 7.27 -16.95 -0.53
CA ALA A 165 6.73 -17.76 -1.63
C ALA A 165 6.26 -19.15 -1.15
N THR A 166 6.93 -19.73 -0.15
CA THR A 166 6.52 -21.00 0.43
C THR A 166 5.23 -20.88 1.24
N ILE A 167 5.05 -19.80 2.01
CA ILE A 167 3.81 -19.52 2.76
C ILE A 167 2.65 -19.29 1.78
N GLU A 168 2.84 -18.53 0.71
CA GLU A 168 1.85 -18.34 -0.36
C GLU A 168 1.43 -19.68 -0.97
N ASN A 169 2.41 -20.52 -1.32
CA ASN A 169 2.13 -21.85 -1.86
C ASN A 169 1.35 -22.75 -0.88
N ILE A 170 1.60 -22.66 0.43
CA ILE A 170 0.81 -23.38 1.44
C ILE A 170 -0.63 -22.89 1.42
N ALA A 171 -0.86 -21.58 1.41
CA ALA A 171 -2.20 -21.01 1.36
C ALA A 171 -2.98 -21.38 0.09
N GLU A 172 -2.29 -21.44 -1.05
CA GLU A 172 -2.90 -21.79 -2.33
C GLU A 172 -3.29 -23.28 -2.44
N ASN A 173 -2.57 -24.17 -1.73
CA ASN A 173 -2.71 -25.62 -1.87
C ASN A 173 -3.41 -26.31 -0.69
N ILE A 174 -3.71 -25.61 0.40
CA ILE A 174 -4.48 -26.11 1.54
C ILE A 174 -5.83 -25.40 1.53
N ALA A 175 -6.90 -26.14 1.21
CA ALA A 175 -8.21 -25.56 0.84
C ALA A 175 -8.87 -24.71 1.92
N GLU A 176 -8.61 -24.95 3.19
CA GLU A 176 -9.31 -24.28 4.31
C GLU A 176 -8.45 -23.23 5.02
N VAL A 177 -7.27 -22.94 4.48
CA VAL A 177 -6.34 -21.94 5.02
C VAL A 177 -6.48 -20.62 4.28
N LYS A 178 -6.63 -19.54 5.03
CA LYS A 178 -6.72 -18.17 4.50
C LYS A 178 -5.38 -17.44 4.67
N LEU A 179 -5.02 -16.60 3.70
CA LEU A 179 -3.78 -15.82 3.72
C LEU A 179 -4.02 -14.38 4.17
N ILE A 180 -3.23 -13.91 5.13
CA ILE A 180 -3.17 -12.49 5.51
C ILE A 180 -1.84 -11.91 5.05
N ASP A 181 -1.88 -10.86 4.24
CA ASP A 181 -0.68 -10.18 3.77
C ASP A 181 -0.20 -9.12 4.77
N LEU A 182 0.68 -9.52 5.69
CA LEU A 182 1.33 -8.59 6.62
C LEU A 182 2.60 -7.96 6.04
N GLN A 183 3.14 -8.55 4.98
CA GLN A 183 4.30 -7.98 4.27
C GLN A 183 3.94 -6.64 3.63
N GLU A 184 2.90 -6.60 2.81
CA GLU A 184 2.45 -5.38 2.13
C GLU A 184 2.05 -4.30 3.15
N THR A 185 1.50 -4.70 4.30
CA THR A 185 1.06 -3.78 5.36
C THR A 185 2.19 -2.87 5.86
N LEU A 186 3.42 -3.36 5.95
CA LEU A 186 4.56 -2.65 6.53
C LEU A 186 5.75 -2.44 5.59
N TYR A 187 5.78 -3.09 4.41
CA TYR A 187 6.94 -3.05 3.51
C TYR A 187 7.33 -1.61 3.09
N HIS A 188 6.36 -0.74 3.09
CA HIS A 188 6.52 0.65 2.68
C HIS A 188 6.54 1.64 3.85
N ARG A 189 6.65 1.10 5.07
CA ARG A 189 6.68 1.87 6.31
C ARG A 189 7.92 1.51 7.15
N PRO A 190 9.14 1.71 6.60
CA PRO A 190 10.39 1.46 7.33
C PRO A 190 10.50 2.30 8.61
N ASP A 191 9.89 3.48 8.64
CA ASP A 191 9.75 4.36 9.79
C ASP A 191 9.10 3.68 11.02
N LEU A 192 8.24 2.69 10.79
CA LEU A 192 7.57 1.92 11.84
C LEU A 192 8.37 0.71 12.33
N MET A 193 9.57 0.48 11.79
CA MET A 193 10.41 -0.70 12.05
C MET A 193 11.79 -0.29 12.58
N PRO A 194 11.89 0.25 13.80
CA PRO A 194 13.09 0.95 14.29
C PRO A 194 14.37 0.10 14.29
N ASP A 195 14.27 -1.20 14.44
CA ASP A 195 15.40 -2.13 14.40
C ASP A 195 15.44 -3.00 13.13
N ALA A 196 14.71 -2.61 12.09
CA ALA A 196 14.58 -3.31 10.80
C ALA A 196 13.80 -4.63 10.82
N LEU A 197 13.21 -5.00 11.94
CA LEU A 197 12.54 -6.30 12.12
C LEU A 197 11.25 -6.20 12.94
N HIS A 198 11.25 -5.40 14.01
CA HIS A 198 10.15 -5.32 14.94
C HIS A 198 9.38 -4.02 14.75
N PRO A 199 8.05 -4.09 14.55
CA PRO A 199 7.23 -2.90 14.46
C PRO A 199 7.16 -2.19 15.81
N ASN A 200 7.11 -0.85 15.78
CA ASN A 200 6.73 -0.07 16.94
C ASN A 200 5.21 -0.18 17.21
N PRO A 201 4.64 0.42 18.28
CA PRO A 201 3.21 0.33 18.56
C PRO A 201 2.29 0.76 17.42
N GLU A 202 2.67 1.75 16.61
CA GLU A 202 1.88 2.19 15.46
C GLU A 202 1.94 1.14 14.32
N GLY A 203 3.10 0.55 14.05
CA GLY A 203 3.23 -0.57 13.12
C GLY A 203 2.43 -1.79 13.57
N ALA A 204 2.44 -2.09 14.86
CA ALA A 204 1.60 -3.15 15.43
C ALA A 204 0.10 -2.87 15.26
N LYS A 205 -0.33 -1.60 15.32
CA LYS A 205 -1.70 -1.20 15.04
C LYS A 205 -2.10 -1.46 13.59
N LEU A 206 -1.23 -1.21 12.64
CA LEU A 206 -1.49 -1.53 11.23
C LEU A 206 -1.65 -3.05 11.02
N ILE A 207 -0.85 -3.85 11.70
CA ILE A 207 -1.01 -5.33 11.70
C ILE A 207 -2.38 -5.70 12.27
N ALA A 208 -2.75 -5.15 13.43
CA ALA A 208 -4.04 -5.41 14.08
C ALA A 208 -5.22 -5.05 13.16
N GLN A 209 -5.17 -3.90 12.49
CA GLN A 209 -6.18 -3.47 11.51
C GLN A 209 -6.28 -4.45 10.34
N ARG A 210 -5.15 -4.93 9.81
CA ARG A 210 -5.14 -5.89 8.72
C ARG A 210 -5.74 -7.24 9.13
N VAL A 211 -5.40 -7.72 10.32
CA VAL A 211 -5.96 -8.96 10.89
C VAL A 211 -7.45 -8.79 11.19
N TYR A 212 -7.86 -7.64 11.76
CA TYR A 212 -9.27 -7.32 11.99
C TYR A 212 -10.07 -7.41 10.69
N SER A 213 -9.61 -6.75 9.63
CA SER A 213 -10.29 -6.79 8.34
C SER A 213 -10.39 -8.21 7.76
N ALA A 214 -9.34 -9.03 7.93
CA ALA A 214 -9.35 -10.41 7.45
C ALA A 214 -10.36 -11.30 8.21
N ILE A 215 -10.49 -11.11 9.54
CA ILE A 215 -11.43 -11.86 10.37
C ILE A 215 -12.88 -11.43 10.13
N THR A 216 -13.12 -10.13 10.07
CA THR A 216 -14.48 -9.57 10.02
C THR A 216 -15.01 -9.39 8.60
N GLY A 217 -14.13 -9.39 7.61
CA GLY A 217 -14.45 -8.99 6.25
C GLY A 217 -14.70 -7.49 6.08
N ASP A 218 -14.48 -6.69 7.12
CA ASP A 218 -14.68 -5.23 7.08
C ASP A 218 -13.40 -4.52 6.61
N PHE A 219 -13.44 -4.01 5.39
CA PHE A 219 -12.38 -3.21 4.76
C PHE A 219 -12.78 -1.73 4.64
N GLY A 220 -13.75 -1.27 5.42
CA GLY A 220 -14.24 0.11 5.40
C GLY A 220 -15.23 0.41 4.28
N GLY A 221 -15.79 -0.63 3.63
CA GLY A 221 -16.77 -0.52 2.57
C GLY A 221 -16.19 -0.02 1.25
N LEU A 222 -17.09 0.32 0.30
CA LEU A 222 -16.72 0.69 -1.06
C LEU A 222 -15.87 1.95 -1.10
N SER A 223 -14.65 1.83 -1.65
CA SER A 223 -13.71 2.93 -1.86
C SER A 223 -12.88 2.73 -3.13
N LEU A 224 -12.40 3.84 -3.70
CA LEU A 224 -11.52 3.85 -4.87
C LEU A 224 -10.29 4.72 -4.61
N PRO A 225 -9.18 4.48 -5.34
CA PRO A 225 -8.08 5.43 -5.43
C PRO A 225 -8.57 6.82 -5.87
N ARG A 226 -7.98 7.87 -5.34
CA ARG A 226 -8.40 9.26 -5.58
C ARG A 226 -8.32 9.70 -7.04
N ILE A 227 -7.49 9.03 -7.82
CA ILE A 227 -7.36 9.30 -9.26
C ILE A 227 -8.69 9.10 -10.03
N TYR A 228 -9.60 8.26 -9.50
CA TYR A 228 -10.96 8.18 -10.05
C TYR A 228 -11.80 9.31 -9.46
N SER A 229 -12.00 10.35 -10.23
CA SER A 229 -12.80 11.53 -9.85
C SER A 229 -13.55 12.10 -11.05
N ASP A 230 -14.39 13.10 -10.80
CA ASP A 230 -14.97 13.90 -11.85
C ASP A 230 -13.86 14.47 -12.75
N ASN A 231 -14.16 14.76 -13.99
CA ASN A 231 -13.27 15.36 -14.99
C ASN A 231 -12.08 14.47 -15.43
N MET A 232 -11.95 13.22 -14.99
CA MET A 232 -10.80 12.38 -15.38
C MET A 232 -10.75 12.13 -16.89
N VAL A 233 -9.53 11.89 -17.39
CA VAL A 233 -9.28 11.44 -18.76
C VAL A 233 -8.97 9.96 -18.74
N ILE A 234 -9.73 9.14 -19.47
CA ILE A 234 -9.45 7.71 -19.65
C ILE A 234 -8.50 7.56 -20.83
N GLN A 235 -7.43 6.78 -20.65
CA GLN A 235 -6.49 6.49 -21.72
C GLN A 235 -7.18 5.76 -22.87
N ARG A 236 -7.10 6.35 -24.08
CA ARG A 236 -7.63 5.75 -25.31
C ARG A 236 -6.90 4.46 -25.69
N ASP A 237 -7.58 3.60 -26.43
CA ASP A 237 -7.02 2.41 -27.07
C ASP A 237 -6.34 1.41 -26.09
N LYS A 238 -6.56 1.57 -24.79
CA LYS A 238 -6.16 0.61 -23.74
C LYS A 238 -7.39 0.13 -22.97
N PRO A 239 -7.39 -1.11 -22.47
CA PRO A 239 -8.46 -1.58 -21.58
C PRO A 239 -8.65 -0.63 -20.39
N PHE A 240 -9.89 -0.25 -20.09
CA PHE A 240 -10.17 0.61 -18.95
C PHE A 240 -10.41 -0.25 -17.70
N VAL A 241 -9.42 -0.27 -16.82
CA VAL A 241 -9.46 -1.01 -15.55
C VAL A 241 -10.01 -0.11 -14.47
N VAL A 242 -10.97 -0.61 -13.69
CA VAL A 242 -11.48 0.05 -12.48
C VAL A 242 -11.33 -0.91 -11.31
N LYS A 243 -10.61 -0.49 -10.28
CA LYS A 243 -10.36 -1.31 -9.09
C LYS A 243 -10.43 -0.50 -7.80
N GLY A 244 -10.77 -1.18 -6.71
CA GLY A 244 -10.91 -0.55 -5.42
C GLY A 244 -11.01 -1.57 -4.29
N LEU A 245 -11.50 -1.09 -3.14
CA LEU A 245 -11.79 -1.90 -1.97
C LEU A 245 -13.30 -1.88 -1.67
N ALA A 246 -13.80 -2.94 -1.08
CA ALA A 246 -15.11 -3.07 -0.48
C ALA A 246 -15.04 -4.12 0.62
N ASN A 247 -16.09 -4.34 1.38
CA ASN A 247 -16.10 -5.43 2.34
C ASN A 247 -16.05 -6.78 1.64
N ALA A 248 -15.42 -7.76 2.26
CA ALA A 248 -15.25 -9.09 1.68
C ALA A 248 -16.59 -9.67 1.26
N GLY A 249 -16.65 -10.15 0.03
CA GLY A 249 -17.86 -10.74 -0.52
C GLY A 249 -18.90 -9.76 -1.02
N ASP A 250 -18.72 -8.45 -0.92
CA ASP A 250 -19.65 -7.46 -1.46
C ASP A 250 -19.78 -7.59 -2.97
N GLU A 251 -21.03 -7.56 -3.47
CA GLU A 251 -21.30 -7.46 -4.90
C GLU A 251 -21.09 -6.02 -5.37
N ILE A 252 -20.21 -5.86 -6.36
CA ILE A 252 -19.88 -4.58 -6.96
C ILE A 252 -20.41 -4.55 -8.40
N SER A 253 -21.09 -3.48 -8.74
CA SER A 253 -21.54 -3.20 -10.09
C SER A 253 -20.91 -1.91 -10.59
N VAL A 254 -20.11 -2.01 -11.65
CA VAL A 254 -19.46 -0.87 -12.29
C VAL A 254 -20.10 -0.64 -13.65
N SER A 255 -20.45 0.61 -13.96
CA SER A 255 -20.99 0.98 -15.25
C SER A 255 -20.35 2.25 -15.78
N ILE A 256 -20.02 2.24 -17.06
CA ILE A 256 -19.65 3.42 -17.83
C ILE A 256 -20.69 3.56 -18.96
N ASP A 257 -21.44 4.65 -18.94
CA ASP A 257 -22.59 4.89 -19.83
C ASP A 257 -23.57 3.69 -19.85
N LYS A 258 -23.64 2.97 -20.98
CA LYS A 258 -24.51 1.80 -21.16
C LYS A 258 -23.83 0.47 -20.86
N GLN A 259 -22.50 0.44 -20.73
CA GLN A 259 -21.79 -0.79 -20.39
C GLN A 259 -21.84 -1.02 -18.89
N LYS A 260 -22.04 -2.26 -18.48
CA LYS A 260 -22.14 -2.64 -17.07
C LYS A 260 -21.48 -3.97 -16.82
N ILE A 261 -20.57 -4.01 -15.85
CA ILE A 261 -19.88 -5.21 -15.39
C ILE A 261 -20.19 -5.41 -13.91
N LYS A 262 -20.34 -6.65 -13.49
CA LYS A 262 -20.47 -7.04 -12.08
C LYS A 262 -19.27 -7.86 -11.66
N THR A 263 -18.84 -7.67 -10.43
CA THR A 263 -17.79 -8.43 -9.77
C THR A 263 -18.12 -8.60 -8.29
N LYS A 264 -17.28 -9.31 -7.57
CA LYS A 264 -17.38 -9.49 -6.13
C LYS A 264 -16.04 -9.15 -5.49
N ALA A 265 -16.05 -8.48 -4.35
CA ALA A 265 -14.84 -8.26 -3.57
C ALA A 265 -14.30 -9.59 -3.03
N GLY A 266 -13.00 -9.81 -3.15
CA GLY A 266 -12.32 -10.96 -2.60
C GLY A 266 -12.25 -10.93 -1.07
N ASP A 267 -11.69 -11.98 -0.48
CA ASP A 267 -11.50 -12.08 0.98
C ASP A 267 -10.51 -11.03 1.51
N ASP A 268 -9.71 -10.43 0.63
CA ASP A 268 -8.81 -9.31 0.93
C ASP A 268 -9.47 -7.92 0.73
N GLY A 269 -10.77 -7.90 0.41
CA GLY A 269 -11.55 -6.70 0.14
C GLY A 269 -11.30 -6.08 -1.24
N ARG A 270 -10.39 -6.63 -2.06
CA ARG A 270 -10.06 -6.08 -3.39
C ARG A 270 -11.07 -6.53 -4.43
N TRP A 271 -11.37 -5.64 -5.36
CA TRP A 271 -12.18 -5.95 -6.53
C TRP A 271 -11.65 -5.20 -7.75
N GLU A 272 -11.89 -5.78 -8.91
CA GLU A 272 -11.48 -5.21 -10.19
C GLU A 272 -12.50 -5.55 -11.27
N VAL A 273 -12.69 -4.65 -12.23
CA VAL A 273 -13.36 -4.87 -13.50
C VAL A 273 -12.56 -4.24 -14.63
N THR A 274 -12.63 -4.84 -15.81
CA THR A 274 -11.96 -4.34 -17.01
C THR A 274 -12.99 -4.17 -18.11
N PHE A 275 -13.11 -2.94 -18.61
CA PHE A 275 -13.87 -2.61 -19.82
C PHE A 275 -12.98 -2.71 -21.05
N ASP A 276 -13.59 -2.97 -22.19
CA ASP A 276 -12.91 -2.88 -23.48
C ASP A 276 -12.32 -1.49 -23.68
N ALA A 277 -11.26 -1.42 -24.48
CA ALA A 277 -10.60 -0.18 -24.83
C ALA A 277 -11.58 0.86 -25.41
N LEU A 278 -11.59 2.04 -24.81
CA LEU A 278 -12.43 3.15 -25.28
C LEU A 278 -11.70 3.95 -26.36
N LYS A 279 -12.48 4.47 -27.31
CA LYS A 279 -11.96 5.36 -28.36
C LYS A 279 -12.40 6.79 -28.11
N VAL A 280 -11.60 7.73 -28.60
CA VAL A 280 -11.97 9.14 -28.59
C VAL A 280 -13.26 9.33 -29.40
N ASP A 281 -14.30 9.84 -28.77
CA ASP A 281 -15.63 10.04 -29.39
C ASP A 281 -16.21 11.44 -29.19
N GLY A 282 -15.44 12.32 -28.52
CA GLY A 282 -15.83 13.70 -28.22
C GLY A 282 -16.98 13.86 -27.23
N LYS A 283 -17.35 12.78 -26.53
CA LYS A 283 -18.43 12.79 -25.53
C LYS A 283 -17.92 12.88 -24.12
N LYS A 284 -18.81 13.31 -23.22
CA LYS A 284 -18.63 13.27 -21.77
C LYS A 284 -19.29 12.01 -21.23
N HIS A 285 -18.51 11.15 -20.59
CA HIS A 285 -18.92 9.88 -20.02
C HIS A 285 -19.24 10.00 -18.53
N LYS A 286 -19.96 9.00 -18.01
CA LYS A 286 -20.28 8.87 -16.60
C LYS A 286 -19.90 7.47 -16.11
N LEU A 287 -19.04 7.41 -15.08
CA LEU A 287 -18.71 6.19 -14.37
C LEU A 287 -19.53 6.09 -13.08
N THR A 288 -20.16 4.95 -12.85
CA THR A 288 -20.92 4.70 -11.62
C THR A 288 -20.54 3.35 -11.03
N ILE A 289 -20.20 3.33 -9.76
CA ILE A 289 -19.85 2.13 -9.00
C ILE A 289 -20.84 1.98 -7.86
N LYS A 290 -21.40 0.80 -7.70
CA LYS A 290 -22.40 0.49 -6.67
C LYS A 290 -22.02 -0.76 -5.90
N SER A 291 -22.05 -0.66 -4.58
CA SER A 291 -22.18 -1.78 -3.66
C SER A 291 -23.58 -1.79 -3.05
N LYS A 292 -23.83 -2.71 -2.12
CA LYS A 292 -25.09 -2.77 -1.38
C LYS A 292 -25.42 -1.43 -0.70
N ASP A 293 -24.45 -0.82 -0.05
CA ASP A 293 -24.66 0.29 0.89
C ASP A 293 -24.16 1.64 0.36
N LYS A 294 -23.41 1.66 -0.76
CA LYS A 294 -22.78 2.88 -1.27
C LYS A 294 -22.80 2.96 -2.79
N THR A 295 -22.98 4.16 -3.28
CA THR A 295 -22.83 4.48 -4.71
C THR A 295 -21.83 5.62 -4.87
N LEU A 296 -20.83 5.40 -5.71
CA LEU A 296 -19.89 6.42 -6.19
C LEU A 296 -20.25 6.73 -7.64
N SER A 297 -20.19 8.00 -8.02
CA SER A 297 -20.54 8.43 -9.37
C SER A 297 -19.65 9.58 -9.79
N PHE A 298 -18.97 9.42 -10.91
CA PHE A 298 -18.08 10.40 -11.52
C PHE A 298 -18.60 10.80 -12.88
N LYS A 299 -18.54 12.09 -13.16
CA LYS A 299 -19.10 12.72 -14.37
C LYS A 299 -18.04 13.51 -15.12
N ASN A 300 -18.43 14.00 -16.30
CA ASN A 300 -17.57 14.82 -17.15
C ASN A 300 -16.25 14.14 -17.53
N ILE A 301 -16.29 12.81 -17.69
CA ILE A 301 -15.14 11.98 -18.07
C ILE A 301 -14.98 12.05 -19.58
N VAL A 302 -13.75 12.14 -20.07
CA VAL A 302 -13.45 12.07 -21.50
C VAL A 302 -12.44 10.97 -21.82
N VAL A 303 -12.37 10.56 -23.07
CA VAL A 303 -11.37 9.63 -23.57
C VAL A 303 -10.32 10.41 -24.35
N GLY A 304 -9.06 10.22 -24.02
CA GLY A 304 -7.95 10.98 -24.62
C GLY A 304 -6.59 10.37 -24.36
N GLU A 305 -5.57 11.19 -24.38
CA GLU A 305 -4.19 10.80 -24.08
C GLU A 305 -3.84 11.13 -22.64
N VAL A 306 -3.32 10.16 -21.88
CA VAL A 306 -2.93 10.35 -20.47
C VAL A 306 -1.43 10.24 -20.32
N ILE A 307 -0.82 11.28 -19.75
CA ILE A 307 0.63 11.41 -19.59
C ILE A 307 0.95 11.68 -18.13
N LEU A 308 1.91 10.95 -17.59
CA LEU A 308 2.47 11.19 -16.26
C LEU A 308 3.69 12.12 -16.39
N CYS A 309 3.59 13.29 -15.82
CA CYS A 309 4.66 14.26 -15.67
C CYS A 309 5.26 14.11 -14.27
N SER A 310 6.46 13.56 -14.16
CA SER A 310 7.10 13.27 -12.87
C SER A 310 8.58 13.63 -12.92
N GLY A 311 9.21 13.74 -11.77
CA GLY A 311 10.62 14.07 -11.69
C GLY A 311 11.02 14.78 -10.40
N ASN A 312 12.24 15.29 -10.38
CA ASN A 312 12.83 15.96 -9.22
C ASN A 312 13.13 17.46 -9.44
N VAL A 313 12.89 17.96 -10.62
CA VAL A 313 13.03 19.38 -10.94
C VAL A 313 11.89 19.79 -11.84
N MET A 314 11.26 20.90 -11.50
CA MET A 314 10.51 21.68 -12.44
C MET A 314 11.13 23.06 -12.55
N THR A 315 11.16 23.59 -13.76
CA THR A 315 11.74 24.90 -14.02
C THR A 315 11.18 25.94 -13.08
N THR A 316 12.08 26.56 -12.35
CA THR A 316 11.74 27.66 -11.46
C THR A 316 11.14 28.84 -12.23
N ASP A 317 10.28 29.63 -11.56
CA ASP A 317 9.71 30.90 -12.03
C ASP A 317 10.74 31.91 -12.55
N ASN A 318 12.04 31.64 -12.38
CA ASN A 318 13.15 32.50 -12.80
C ASN A 318 13.86 32.06 -14.10
N GLY A 319 13.36 31.07 -14.82
CA GLY A 319 13.79 30.81 -16.21
C GLY A 319 15.22 30.33 -16.43
N GLN A 320 15.94 29.86 -15.42
CA GLN A 320 17.38 29.57 -15.53
C GLN A 320 17.77 28.09 -15.65
N GLN A 321 16.84 27.15 -15.56
CA GLN A 321 17.12 25.71 -15.78
C GLN A 321 15.97 25.05 -16.54
N THR A 322 15.70 25.52 -17.74
CA THR A 322 14.98 24.72 -18.72
C THR A 322 16.01 23.91 -19.49
N THR A 323 15.86 22.60 -19.47
CA THR A 323 16.57 21.77 -20.44
C THR A 323 16.17 22.17 -21.87
N ASP A 324 17.02 21.90 -22.84
CA ASP A 324 16.74 22.25 -24.25
C ASP A 324 15.40 21.68 -24.73
N PHE A 325 14.99 20.52 -24.19
CA PHE A 325 13.70 19.90 -24.47
C PHE A 325 12.52 20.75 -23.97
N VAL A 326 12.56 21.19 -22.71
CA VAL A 326 11.53 22.05 -22.13
C VAL A 326 11.54 23.44 -22.80
N ALA A 327 12.71 23.99 -23.09
CA ALA A 327 12.86 25.24 -23.83
C ALA A 327 12.23 25.20 -25.23
N ASP A 328 12.32 24.08 -25.91
CA ASP A 328 11.68 23.83 -27.20
C ASP A 328 10.14 23.71 -27.06
N PHE A 329 9.66 23.26 -25.90
CA PHE A 329 8.25 23.25 -25.55
C PHE A 329 7.72 24.63 -25.09
N MET A 330 8.54 25.47 -24.50
CA MET A 330 8.21 26.86 -24.10
C MET A 330 8.27 27.79 -25.28
N THR A 331 7.38 27.65 -26.24
CA THR A 331 7.23 28.70 -27.28
C THR A 331 6.64 29.95 -26.65
N LYS A 332 7.37 31.06 -26.79
CA LYS A 332 6.91 32.42 -26.45
C LYS A 332 5.69 32.88 -27.24
N ASP A 333 4.98 31.97 -27.88
CA ASP A 333 3.83 32.32 -28.72
C ASP A 333 2.57 32.38 -27.84
N LYS A 334 2.34 33.58 -27.30
CA LYS A 334 1.08 33.94 -26.62
C LYS A 334 -0.17 33.83 -27.53
N SER A 335 -0.01 33.44 -28.81
CA SER A 335 -1.13 33.20 -29.72
C SER A 335 -1.72 31.78 -29.62
N LEU A 336 -1.09 30.88 -28.88
CA LEU A 336 -1.63 29.56 -28.51
C LEU A 336 -2.74 29.68 -27.45
N LYS A 337 -3.57 30.71 -27.55
CA LYS A 337 -4.81 30.78 -26.77
C LYS A 337 -5.65 29.57 -27.10
N ALA A 338 -6.01 28.84 -26.07
CA ALA A 338 -6.78 27.59 -26.11
C ALA A 338 -7.94 27.68 -27.12
N LYS A 339 -7.76 27.18 -28.30
CA LYS A 339 -8.81 26.95 -29.27
C LYS A 339 -9.57 25.67 -28.88
N GLY A 340 -10.26 25.71 -27.73
CA GLY A 340 -11.16 24.62 -27.34
C GLY A 340 -10.48 23.29 -27.03
N ASN A 341 -9.20 23.28 -26.68
CA ASN A 341 -8.48 22.07 -26.32
C ASN A 341 -8.90 21.61 -24.93
N ASP A 342 -9.40 20.37 -24.82
CA ASP A 342 -9.82 19.76 -23.56
C ASP A 342 -8.59 19.20 -22.83
N ILE A 343 -7.90 20.05 -22.06
CA ILE A 343 -6.75 19.69 -21.23
C ILE A 343 -7.24 19.56 -19.80
N ARG A 344 -6.85 18.48 -19.12
CA ARG A 344 -7.21 18.22 -17.75
C ARG A 344 -5.99 17.83 -16.94
N LEU A 345 -5.96 18.31 -15.70
CA LEU A 345 -4.84 18.17 -14.80
C LEU A 345 -5.24 17.41 -13.53
N TYR A 346 -4.49 16.37 -13.21
CA TYR A 346 -4.48 15.74 -11.89
C TYR A 346 -3.20 16.20 -11.17
N TYR A 347 -3.32 17.25 -10.38
CA TYR A 347 -2.17 17.90 -9.77
C TYR A 347 -1.88 17.33 -8.38
N MET A 348 -0.87 16.47 -8.29
CA MET A 348 -0.38 15.95 -7.02
C MET A 348 0.57 16.99 -6.41
N LYS A 349 0.00 17.92 -5.65
CA LYS A 349 0.77 18.99 -5.01
C LYS A 349 1.53 18.42 -3.81
N ALA A 350 2.85 18.42 -3.90
CA ALA A 350 3.72 18.19 -2.75
C ALA A 350 3.76 19.46 -1.85
N PRO A 351 4.07 19.34 -0.56
CA PRO A 351 4.40 20.47 0.27
C PRO A 351 5.53 21.29 -0.36
N ASP A 352 5.52 22.58 -0.12
CA ASP A 352 6.57 23.50 -0.58
C ASP A 352 7.93 23.04 -0.08
N ALA A 353 8.99 23.16 -0.90
CA ALA A 353 10.35 22.77 -0.52
C ALA A 353 10.81 23.47 0.79
N SER A 354 10.33 24.69 1.04
CA SER A 354 10.57 25.40 2.31
C SER A 354 9.93 24.68 3.52
N VAL A 355 8.77 24.07 3.36
CA VAL A 355 8.12 23.27 4.40
C VAL A 355 8.86 21.93 4.58
N ILE A 356 9.32 21.33 3.48
CA ILE A 356 10.11 20.10 3.51
C ILE A 356 11.47 20.32 4.14
N THR A 357 12.12 21.47 3.93
CA THR A 357 13.45 21.82 4.44
C THR A 357 13.43 22.43 5.84
N ASP A 358 12.31 22.99 6.30
CA ASP A 358 12.18 23.51 7.66
C ASP A 358 11.97 22.40 8.68
N THR A 359 13.06 21.98 9.32
CA THR A 359 13.03 20.98 10.41
C THR A 359 12.17 21.40 11.61
N ASN A 360 11.75 22.69 11.71
CA ASN A 360 10.81 23.15 12.74
C ASN A 360 9.36 22.94 12.32
N ALA A 361 9.03 22.99 11.03
CA ALA A 361 7.72 22.61 10.48
C ALA A 361 7.40 21.15 10.80
N TRP A 362 8.38 20.25 10.76
CA TRP A 362 8.25 18.84 11.11
C TRP A 362 7.85 18.57 12.57
N LYS A 363 8.02 19.52 13.46
CA LYS A 363 7.58 19.42 14.86
C LYS A 363 6.09 19.67 15.03
N HIS A 364 5.43 20.20 14.01
CA HIS A 364 3.98 20.39 14.05
C HIS A 364 3.28 19.02 13.89
N PRO A 365 2.44 18.57 14.84
CA PRO A 365 1.84 17.23 14.81
C PRO A 365 1.04 16.93 13.54
N LEU A 366 0.39 17.95 12.97
CA LEU A 366 -0.42 17.80 11.77
C LEU A 366 0.45 17.62 10.51
N GLU A 367 1.51 18.40 10.38
CA GLU A 367 2.43 18.33 9.25
C GLU A 367 3.22 17.02 9.27
N LYS A 368 3.68 16.60 10.45
CA LYS A 368 4.29 15.28 10.63
C LYS A 368 3.34 14.14 10.29
N ALA A 369 2.06 14.24 10.62
CA ALA A 369 1.05 13.26 10.25
C ALA A 369 0.76 13.25 8.74
N ILE A 370 0.81 14.41 8.07
CA ILE A 370 0.66 14.53 6.61
C ILE A 370 1.88 13.92 5.90
N LEU A 371 3.07 14.18 6.39
CA LEU A 371 4.31 13.71 5.78
C LEU A 371 4.60 12.23 6.07
N ASN A 372 4.16 11.71 7.21
CA ASN A 372 4.27 10.29 7.57
C ASN A 372 3.05 9.45 7.15
N SER A 373 1.93 10.06 6.77
CA SER A 373 0.86 9.34 6.09
C SER A 373 1.30 9.06 4.66
N HIS A 374 0.91 7.92 4.08
CA HIS A 374 1.19 7.53 2.69
C HIS A 374 0.78 8.60 1.65
N GLY A 375 1.24 9.82 1.77
CA GLY A 375 0.97 10.89 0.84
C GLY A 375 1.43 12.21 1.41
N ILE A 376 2.64 12.60 1.00
CA ILE A 376 3.03 14.01 1.09
C ILE A 376 2.11 14.88 0.24
N PHE A 377 1.38 14.26 -0.70
CA PHE A 377 0.54 14.99 -1.63
C PHE A 377 -0.77 15.40 -0.97
N PHE A 378 -1.14 16.66 -1.13
CA PHE A 378 -2.46 17.13 -0.73
C PHE A 378 -3.57 16.38 -1.49
N PRO A 379 -4.76 16.23 -0.88
CA PRO A 379 -5.90 15.67 -1.58
C PRO A 379 -6.18 16.45 -2.88
N THR A 380 -6.27 15.71 -3.98
CA THR A 380 -6.52 16.28 -5.31
C THR A 380 -7.58 15.50 -6.07
N SER A 381 -8.08 16.12 -7.13
CA SER A 381 -9.00 15.56 -8.13
C SER A 381 -8.59 16.04 -9.52
N TRP A 382 -9.16 15.44 -10.56
CA TRP A 382 -9.00 15.98 -11.91
C TRP A 382 -9.73 17.30 -12.07
N GLU A 383 -9.07 18.28 -12.66
CA GLU A 383 -9.60 19.60 -12.96
C GLU A 383 -9.49 19.89 -14.45
N GLU A 384 -10.50 20.59 -15.00
CA GLU A 384 -10.39 21.18 -16.34
C GLU A 384 -9.38 22.33 -16.26
N PHE A 385 -8.42 22.34 -17.15
CA PHE A 385 -7.40 23.39 -17.17
C PHE A 385 -8.02 24.70 -17.65
N ASN A 386 -7.89 25.75 -16.83
CA ASN A 386 -8.38 27.08 -17.14
C ASN A 386 -7.21 28.08 -17.30
N GLU A 387 -7.25 28.91 -18.31
CA GLU A 387 -6.22 29.95 -18.54
C GLU A 387 -6.03 30.91 -17.35
N GLU A 388 -7.08 31.14 -16.56
CA GLU A 388 -7.03 31.98 -15.36
C GLU A 388 -6.18 31.36 -14.23
N ASP A 389 -5.95 30.05 -14.28
CA ASP A 389 -5.21 29.31 -13.26
C ASP A 389 -3.73 29.05 -13.66
N ILE A 390 -3.26 29.66 -14.76
CA ILE A 390 -1.88 29.45 -15.27
C ILE A 390 -0.82 29.86 -14.25
N ASP A 391 -1.07 30.93 -13.48
CA ASP A 391 -0.15 31.36 -12.42
C ASP A 391 -0.03 30.35 -11.27
N PHE A 392 -1.02 29.45 -11.13
CA PHE A 392 -1.04 28.40 -10.12
C PHE A 392 -0.40 27.11 -10.64
N TYR A 393 -0.57 26.81 -11.93
CA TYR A 393 0.02 25.66 -12.59
C TYR A 393 1.20 26.10 -13.44
N SER A 394 2.24 25.31 -13.49
CA SER A 394 3.42 25.61 -14.29
C SER A 394 3.05 25.90 -15.77
N GLU A 395 3.57 27.00 -16.30
CA GLU A 395 3.47 27.38 -17.71
C GLU A 395 3.96 26.24 -18.63
N THR A 396 4.93 25.47 -18.14
CA THR A 396 5.48 24.28 -18.81
C THR A 396 4.43 23.21 -19.03
N LEU A 397 3.66 22.83 -17.98
CA LEU A 397 2.59 21.81 -18.10
C LEU A 397 1.52 22.23 -19.09
N TYR A 398 1.13 23.50 -19.03
CA TYR A 398 0.15 24.06 -19.96
C TYR A 398 0.63 23.97 -21.41
N SER A 399 1.87 24.39 -21.65
CA SER A 399 2.48 24.33 -22.99
C SER A 399 2.58 22.91 -23.53
N ILE A 400 2.94 21.95 -22.69
CA ILE A 400 2.97 20.51 -23.03
C ILE A 400 1.56 20.05 -23.41
N GLY A 401 0.56 20.32 -22.56
CA GLY A 401 -0.83 19.92 -22.79
C GLY A 401 -1.39 20.45 -24.10
N ILE A 402 -1.20 21.74 -24.39
CA ILE A 402 -1.65 22.37 -25.63
C ILE A 402 -0.98 21.73 -26.85
N LYS A 403 0.35 21.64 -26.88
CA LYS A 403 1.06 21.07 -28.03
C LYS A 403 0.64 19.65 -28.34
N ILE A 404 0.45 18.83 -27.30
CA ILE A 404 0.01 17.45 -27.47
C ILE A 404 -1.44 17.42 -27.96
N SER A 405 -2.33 18.20 -27.35
CA SER A 405 -3.72 18.28 -27.75
C SER A 405 -3.88 18.80 -29.19
N ASP A 406 -3.11 19.81 -29.57
CA ASP A 406 -3.10 20.33 -30.94
C ASP A 406 -2.56 19.32 -31.95
N SER A 407 -1.52 18.58 -31.60
CA SER A 407 -0.94 17.55 -32.46
C SER A 407 -1.88 16.37 -32.65
N LEU A 408 -2.53 15.91 -31.57
CA LEU A 408 -3.35 14.70 -31.56
C LEU A 408 -4.84 14.99 -31.83
N GLN A 409 -5.29 16.24 -31.76
CA GLN A 409 -6.68 16.68 -31.91
C GLN A 409 -7.65 15.92 -31.01
N MET A 410 -7.27 15.76 -29.73
CA MET A 410 -8.06 15.04 -28.72
C MET A 410 -7.81 15.58 -27.31
N PRO A 411 -8.66 15.20 -26.33
CA PRO A 411 -8.44 15.53 -24.92
C PRO A 411 -7.10 15.00 -24.43
N VAL A 412 -6.45 15.76 -23.52
CA VAL A 412 -5.19 15.38 -22.87
C VAL A 412 -5.33 15.46 -21.37
N GLY A 413 -5.01 14.36 -20.68
CA GLY A 413 -4.89 14.29 -19.24
C GLY A 413 -3.43 14.32 -18.82
N LEU A 414 -3.05 15.29 -18.00
CA LEU A 414 -1.73 15.39 -17.40
C LEU A 414 -1.83 15.02 -15.92
N ILE A 415 -1.07 14.02 -15.51
CA ILE A 415 -0.89 13.69 -14.10
C ILE A 415 0.43 14.31 -13.68
N TYR A 416 0.39 15.29 -12.79
CA TYR A 416 1.58 15.95 -12.29
C TYR A 416 2.03 15.36 -10.97
N ASN A 417 3.25 14.86 -10.92
CA ASN A 417 3.88 14.25 -9.76
C ASN A 417 5.37 14.59 -9.73
N VAL A 418 5.70 15.86 -9.71
CA VAL A 418 7.10 16.33 -9.55
C VAL A 418 7.32 16.68 -8.08
N VAL A 419 8.42 16.22 -7.51
CA VAL A 419 8.85 16.54 -6.14
C VAL A 419 10.25 17.12 -6.18
N GLU A 420 10.32 18.44 -6.06
CA GLU A 420 11.56 19.18 -6.19
C GLU A 420 12.61 18.72 -5.19
N GLY A 421 13.84 18.48 -5.69
CA GLY A 421 14.98 18.05 -4.88
C GLY A 421 14.96 16.58 -4.46
N ALA A 422 13.91 15.82 -4.78
CA ALA A 422 13.87 14.42 -4.42
C ALA A 422 14.85 13.60 -5.27
N PRO A 423 15.72 12.77 -4.66
CA PRO A 423 16.66 11.97 -5.41
C PRO A 423 15.94 10.89 -6.22
N ILE A 424 16.47 10.53 -7.40
CA ILE A 424 15.85 9.56 -8.31
C ILE A 424 15.54 8.22 -7.63
N GLU A 425 16.36 7.77 -6.70
CA GLU A 425 16.13 6.54 -5.92
C GLU A 425 14.87 6.57 -5.05
N SER A 426 14.38 7.75 -4.71
CA SER A 426 13.10 7.85 -3.97
C SER A 426 11.91 7.42 -4.84
N PHE A 427 12.05 7.49 -6.16
CA PHE A 427 11.04 7.08 -7.14
C PHE A 427 11.19 5.62 -7.63
N ILE A 428 12.16 4.87 -7.12
CA ILE A 428 12.40 3.47 -7.48
C ILE A 428 11.77 2.54 -6.43
N ASP A 429 11.15 1.43 -6.85
CA ASP A 429 10.60 0.47 -5.89
C ASP A 429 11.69 -0.17 -5.02
N ARG A 430 11.38 -0.38 -3.74
CA ARG A 430 12.34 -0.90 -2.75
C ARG A 430 12.94 -2.25 -3.16
N LYS A 431 12.14 -3.15 -3.71
CA LYS A 431 12.64 -4.47 -4.12
C LYS A 431 13.68 -4.35 -5.22
N THR A 432 13.47 -3.45 -6.19
CA THR A 432 14.46 -3.17 -7.24
C THR A 432 15.76 -2.65 -6.63
N LEU A 433 15.71 -1.71 -5.68
CA LEU A 433 16.91 -1.21 -4.99
C LEU A 433 17.62 -2.31 -4.18
N GLU A 434 16.87 -3.10 -3.42
CA GLU A 434 17.41 -4.16 -2.55
C GLU A 434 18.09 -5.30 -3.34
N TRP A 435 17.58 -5.61 -4.54
CA TRP A 435 18.09 -6.73 -5.34
C TRP A 435 19.17 -6.32 -6.34
N HIS A 436 19.29 -5.05 -6.66
CA HIS A 436 20.31 -4.58 -7.58
C HIS A 436 21.68 -4.49 -6.87
N PRO A 437 22.75 -5.13 -7.42
CA PRO A 437 24.05 -5.26 -6.73
C PRO A 437 24.70 -3.91 -6.41
N THR A 438 24.47 -2.88 -7.24
CA THR A 438 25.00 -1.54 -7.03
C THR A 438 24.04 -0.69 -6.18
N LEU A 439 22.72 -0.70 -6.50
CA LEU A 439 21.76 0.21 -5.88
C LEU A 439 21.45 -0.12 -4.42
N ILE A 440 21.71 -1.34 -3.98
CA ILE A 440 21.60 -1.68 -2.54
C ILE A 440 22.52 -0.80 -1.69
N ASN A 441 23.62 -0.29 -2.23
CA ASN A 441 24.50 0.61 -1.51
C ASN A 441 23.84 1.96 -1.23
N VAL A 442 22.99 2.45 -2.12
CA VAL A 442 22.20 3.68 -1.91
C VAL A 442 21.37 3.57 -0.63
N LEU A 443 20.74 2.41 -0.39
CA LEU A 443 19.98 2.14 0.83
C LEU A 443 20.85 2.16 2.09
N TYR A 444 22.09 1.65 2.00
CA TYR A 444 23.03 1.67 3.12
C TYR A 444 23.61 3.06 3.38
N GLU A 445 23.91 3.80 2.33
CA GLU A 445 24.42 5.17 2.41
C GLU A 445 23.38 6.08 3.03
N TRP A 446 22.15 6.02 2.57
CA TRP A 446 21.04 6.77 3.16
C TRP A 446 20.93 6.57 4.67
N ARG A 447 21.02 5.34 5.13
CA ARG A 447 20.93 5.01 6.57
C ARG A 447 22.10 5.54 7.39
N ASN A 448 23.30 5.61 6.80
CA ASN A 448 24.54 5.99 7.49
C ASN A 448 24.82 7.50 7.43
N THR A 449 24.08 8.26 6.64
CA THR A 449 24.18 9.72 6.66
C THR A 449 23.62 10.23 7.97
N ASP A 450 24.44 11.00 8.71
CA ASP A 450 24.01 11.69 9.92
C ASP A 450 22.84 12.63 9.60
N ASN A 451 21.98 12.91 10.59
CA ASN A 451 20.80 13.79 10.53
C ASN A 451 21.17 15.23 10.07
N THR A 452 21.66 15.38 8.86
CA THR A 452 21.90 16.66 8.21
C THR A 452 20.61 17.16 7.56
N LYS A 453 20.57 18.44 7.19
CA LYS A 453 19.42 19.07 6.54
C LYS A 453 18.95 18.36 5.26
N ASP A 454 19.83 17.55 4.66
CA ASP A 454 19.57 16.82 3.41
C ASP A 454 18.92 15.44 3.64
N HIS A 455 18.77 15.00 4.91
CA HIS A 455 18.20 13.71 5.28
C HIS A 455 16.70 13.85 5.63
N LEU A 456 15.90 14.24 4.64
CA LEU A 456 14.46 14.35 4.80
C LEU A 456 13.78 13.01 4.53
N GLU A 457 12.90 12.54 5.42
CA GLU A 457 12.15 11.29 5.26
C GLU A 457 11.44 11.20 3.91
N VAL A 458 10.99 12.33 3.36
CA VAL A 458 10.32 12.42 2.05
C VAL A 458 11.24 12.12 0.87
N TYR A 459 12.55 12.17 1.08
CA TYR A 459 13.58 11.83 0.10
C TYR A 459 14.15 10.42 0.32
N GLU A 460 13.66 9.70 1.31
CA GLU A 460 14.07 8.32 1.54
C GLU A 460 13.92 7.48 0.25
N PRO A 461 14.88 6.61 -0.06
CA PRO A 461 14.75 5.69 -1.18
C PRO A 461 13.43 4.94 -1.17
N SER A 462 12.75 4.89 -2.30
CA SER A 462 11.40 4.34 -2.51
C SER A 462 10.23 5.16 -1.95
N TYR A 463 10.44 6.24 -1.24
CA TYR A 463 9.33 7.00 -0.63
C TYR A 463 8.37 7.56 -1.69
N GLN A 464 8.89 8.28 -2.70
CA GLN A 464 8.07 8.86 -3.78
C GLN A 464 7.40 7.78 -4.65
N TYR A 465 8.07 6.64 -4.84
CA TYR A 465 7.44 5.51 -5.49
C TYR A 465 6.19 5.04 -4.73
N GLN A 466 6.25 4.92 -3.41
CA GLN A 466 5.13 4.46 -2.60
C GLN A 466 3.98 5.45 -2.53
N CYS A 467 4.30 6.73 -2.37
CA CYS A 467 3.30 7.78 -2.18
C CYS A 467 2.72 8.29 -3.50
N GLY A 468 3.56 8.37 -4.53
CA GLY A 468 3.24 9.08 -5.76
C GLY A 468 3.03 8.19 -6.98
N ILE A 469 3.72 7.05 -7.08
CA ILE A 469 3.69 6.21 -8.28
C ILE A 469 2.80 4.98 -8.10
N LYS A 470 3.01 4.20 -7.06
CA LYS A 470 2.24 2.97 -6.81
C LYS A 470 0.72 3.20 -6.72
N PRO A 471 0.22 4.26 -6.05
CA PRO A 471 -1.21 4.55 -6.02
C PRO A 471 -1.84 4.83 -7.40
N LEU A 472 -1.05 5.30 -8.36
CA LEU A 472 -1.48 5.53 -9.74
C LEU A 472 -1.59 4.25 -10.57
N GLY A 473 -1.00 3.13 -10.12
CA GLY A 473 -0.96 1.86 -10.84
C GLY A 473 -2.31 1.21 -11.15
N SER A 474 -3.40 1.77 -10.62
CA SER A 474 -4.76 1.41 -11.02
C SER A 474 -5.24 2.14 -12.27
N PHE A 475 -4.50 3.14 -12.73
CA PHE A 475 -4.90 4.03 -13.82
C PHE A 475 -4.00 3.81 -15.04
N GLN A 476 -4.61 3.71 -16.22
CA GLN A 476 -3.86 3.50 -17.46
C GLN A 476 -3.26 4.82 -17.95
N ILE A 477 -1.97 4.82 -18.20
CA ILE A 477 -1.24 5.96 -18.80
C ILE A 477 -0.58 5.52 -20.10
N ASN A 478 -0.29 6.45 -21.00
CA ASN A 478 0.39 6.13 -22.26
C ASN A 478 1.89 6.32 -22.18
N SER A 479 2.33 7.39 -21.56
CA SER A 479 3.74 7.77 -21.49
C SER A 479 4.06 8.51 -20.20
N VAL A 480 5.36 8.59 -19.93
CA VAL A 480 5.93 9.38 -18.84
C VAL A 480 6.83 10.45 -19.45
N ILE A 481 6.74 11.66 -18.94
CA ILE A 481 7.74 12.71 -19.12
C ILE A 481 8.47 12.81 -17.78
N TRP A 482 9.77 12.54 -17.79
CA TRP A 482 10.61 12.60 -16.61
C TRP A 482 11.45 13.86 -16.63
N PHE A 483 11.23 14.75 -15.65
CA PHE A 483 11.97 15.97 -15.45
C PHE A 483 13.12 15.77 -14.46
N GLU A 484 14.34 16.04 -14.88
CA GLU A 484 15.52 15.86 -14.03
C GLU A 484 16.47 17.06 -14.06
N SER A 485 17.24 17.23 -12.97
CA SER A 485 18.32 18.21 -12.94
C SER A 485 19.61 17.59 -13.46
N ASN A 486 20.37 18.34 -14.27
CA ASN A 486 21.70 17.95 -14.75
C ASN A 486 22.79 17.86 -13.65
N SER A 487 22.42 17.79 -12.38
CA SER A 487 23.36 17.90 -11.24
C SER A 487 24.03 16.60 -10.81
N ASP A 488 23.64 15.43 -11.36
CA ASP A 488 24.26 14.15 -11.01
C ASP A 488 25.62 13.98 -11.70
N SER A 489 26.68 14.14 -10.93
CA SER A 489 28.06 14.13 -11.42
C SER A 489 28.60 12.73 -11.79
N ASP A 490 27.93 11.65 -11.41
CA ASP A 490 28.28 10.26 -11.72
C ASP A 490 27.35 9.71 -12.80
N THR A 491 27.77 9.84 -14.04
CA THR A 491 26.98 9.42 -15.22
C THR A 491 26.71 7.91 -15.25
N ASP A 492 27.63 7.08 -14.75
CA ASP A 492 27.47 5.62 -14.79
C ASP A 492 26.43 5.15 -13.76
N LEU A 493 26.55 5.63 -12.52
CA LEU A 493 25.57 5.32 -11.45
C LEU A 493 24.18 5.88 -11.78
N TYR A 494 24.14 7.08 -12.34
CA TYR A 494 22.90 7.71 -12.75
C TYR A 494 22.17 6.91 -13.84
N SER A 495 22.90 6.43 -14.84
CA SER A 495 22.36 5.56 -15.89
C SER A 495 21.77 4.25 -15.32
N VAL A 496 22.40 3.67 -14.29
CA VAL A 496 21.89 2.49 -13.58
C VAL A 496 20.61 2.83 -12.82
N LYS A 497 20.56 3.94 -12.10
CA LYS A 497 19.36 4.41 -11.37
C LYS A 497 18.20 4.67 -12.35
N LYS A 498 18.46 5.32 -13.49
CA LYS A 498 17.45 5.59 -14.53
C LYS A 498 16.87 4.31 -15.11
N SER A 499 17.72 3.32 -15.41
CA SER A 499 17.28 2.01 -15.88
C SER A 499 16.40 1.30 -14.84
N ALA A 500 16.77 1.34 -13.57
CA ALA A 500 16.02 0.77 -12.47
C ALA A 500 14.67 1.49 -12.24
N LEU A 501 14.62 2.81 -12.41
CA LEU A 501 13.38 3.58 -12.37
C LEU A 501 12.41 3.08 -13.44
N ILE A 502 12.86 2.98 -14.70
CA ILE A 502 12.03 2.53 -15.82
C ILE A 502 11.53 1.10 -15.57
N GLU A 503 12.41 0.18 -15.15
CA GLU A 503 12.03 -1.20 -14.80
C GLU A 503 10.98 -1.23 -13.69
N SER A 504 11.18 -0.46 -12.64
CA SER A 504 10.29 -0.34 -11.49
C SER A 504 8.89 0.13 -11.92
N TRP A 505 8.80 1.16 -12.77
CA TRP A 505 7.51 1.71 -13.19
C TRP A 505 6.80 0.84 -14.22
N ARG A 506 7.52 0.10 -15.06
CA ARG A 506 6.92 -0.90 -15.95
C ARG A 506 6.23 -2.04 -15.22
N LYS A 507 6.65 -2.37 -13.99
CA LYS A 507 5.93 -3.32 -13.12
C LYS A 507 4.56 -2.79 -12.69
N VAL A 508 4.39 -1.46 -12.61
CA VAL A 508 3.13 -0.80 -12.21
C VAL A 508 2.22 -0.56 -13.40
N PHE A 509 2.76 0.00 -14.48
CA PHE A 509 1.97 0.52 -15.61
C PHE A 509 2.02 -0.37 -16.86
N GLY A 510 2.81 -1.44 -16.84
CA GLY A 510 3.09 -2.25 -18.03
C GLY A 510 4.05 -1.55 -19.00
N GLU A 511 3.95 -1.90 -20.28
CA GLU A 511 4.77 -1.26 -21.32
C GLU A 511 4.29 0.18 -21.58
N ILE A 512 5.12 1.12 -21.16
CA ILE A 512 4.93 2.57 -21.34
C ILE A 512 6.18 3.21 -21.93
N SER A 513 5.98 4.28 -22.67
CA SER A 513 7.06 5.09 -23.22
C SER A 513 7.57 6.08 -22.17
N PHE A 514 8.90 6.22 -22.10
CA PHE A 514 9.56 7.26 -21.32
C PHE A 514 10.17 8.30 -22.26
N ILE A 515 9.84 9.55 -22.01
CA ILE A 515 10.49 10.72 -22.59
C ILE A 515 11.38 11.24 -21.47
N LEU A 516 12.67 11.05 -21.64
CA LEU A 516 13.70 11.46 -20.68
C LEU A 516 14.32 12.74 -21.19
N ASP A 517 14.39 13.72 -20.33
CA ASP A 517 15.00 14.99 -20.66
C ASP A 517 16.51 14.94 -20.50
#